data_ea13ddfcb36f1b580acad60d58024054
#
_entry.id   ea13ddfcb36f1b580acad60d58024054
#
_cell.length_a   1.000
_cell.length_b   1.000
_cell.length_c   1.000
_cell.angle_alpha   90.00
_cell.angle_beta   90.00
_cell.angle_gamma   90.00
#
_symmetry.space_group_name_H-M   'P 1'
#
loop_
_entity.id
_entity.type
_entity.pdbx_description
1 polymer ?
#
loop_
_entity_poly.entity_id
_entity_poly.type
_entity_poly.pdbx_seq_one_letter_code
_entity_poly.pdbx_strand_id
1 'polypeptide(L)'
;MKRTHGKRRRSARRRGRGNARARRAAAAFARLVRVMQTLRSPRGCPWDREQTHASLRPHLLEETYEAIETIDRGDMEALPAELGDVLFQCVFHAQIAAEDGRFEIADAIEASPRNLIRRTPHVFRPSGRPLTRSARQASGIRTPTAVKEQWEVIKAKEQASAGTTKRVLKGIPTSMPSLQRAHEI
;
A
#
# COMPACT_ATOMS: atom_id res chain seq x y z
N MET A 1 -17.17 -8.82 41.98
CA MET A 1 -16.14 -7.91 41.47
C MET A 1 -14.94 -8.55 40.75
N LYS A 2 -15.07 -9.74 40.08
CA LYS A 2 -13.93 -10.49 39.48
C LYS A 2 -13.87 -10.50 37.93
N ARG A 3 -14.78 -9.85 37.18
CA ARG A 3 -14.86 -9.91 35.70
C ARG A 3 -14.02 -8.88 34.91
N THR A 4 -13.51 -7.85 35.53
CA THR A 4 -12.80 -6.74 34.86
C THR A 4 -11.32 -7.00 34.61
N HIS A 5 -10.66 -7.82 35.44
CA HIS A 5 -9.23 -8.13 35.33
C HIS A 5 -8.88 -9.00 34.11
N GLY A 6 -9.74 -9.93 33.74
CA GLY A 6 -9.52 -10.84 32.60
C GLY A 6 -9.56 -10.11 31.23
N LYS A 7 -10.44 -9.13 31.06
CA LYS A 7 -10.56 -8.35 29.82
C LYS A 7 -9.34 -7.44 29.58
N ARG A 8 -8.80 -6.82 30.64
CA ARG A 8 -7.57 -5.98 30.53
C ARG A 8 -6.34 -6.80 30.16
N ARG A 9 -6.15 -7.98 30.75
CA ARG A 9 -5.01 -8.87 30.40
C ARG A 9 -5.10 -9.41 28.97
N ARG A 10 -6.28 -9.76 28.46
CA ARG A 10 -6.49 -10.19 27.08
C ARG A 10 -6.21 -9.03 26.08
N SER A 11 -6.64 -7.81 26.39
CA SER A 11 -6.38 -6.66 25.53
C SER A 11 -4.90 -6.26 25.49
N ALA A 12 -4.19 -6.33 26.60
CA ALA A 12 -2.75 -6.09 26.68
C ALA A 12 -1.95 -7.13 25.88
N ARG A 13 -2.31 -8.44 26.00
CA ARG A 13 -1.70 -9.51 25.19
C ARG A 13 -1.95 -9.35 23.69
N ARG A 14 -3.16 -8.93 23.27
CA ARG A 14 -3.46 -8.67 21.86
C ARG A 14 -2.66 -7.48 21.33
N ARG A 15 -2.52 -6.40 22.11
CA ARG A 15 -1.68 -5.24 21.72
C ARG A 15 -0.20 -5.62 21.64
N GLY A 16 0.31 -6.40 22.59
CA GLY A 16 1.70 -6.89 22.56
C GLY A 16 2.00 -7.74 21.32
N ARG A 17 1.09 -8.66 20.95
CA ARG A 17 1.24 -9.49 19.74
C ARG A 17 1.16 -8.65 18.45
N GLY A 18 0.26 -7.66 18.38
CA GLY A 18 0.17 -6.75 17.24
C GLY A 18 1.46 -5.95 17.05
N ASN A 19 2.02 -5.44 18.14
CA ASN A 19 3.26 -4.67 18.11
C ASN A 19 4.48 -5.55 17.73
N ALA A 20 4.53 -6.80 18.16
CA ALA A 20 5.58 -7.74 17.77
C ALA A 20 5.52 -8.09 16.27
N ARG A 21 4.31 -8.28 15.72
CA ARG A 21 4.13 -8.50 14.27
C ARG A 21 4.56 -7.30 13.46
N ALA A 22 4.17 -6.10 13.86
CA ALA A 22 4.55 -4.85 13.18
C ALA A 22 6.09 -4.65 13.20
N ARG A 23 6.75 -4.91 14.33
CA ARG A 23 8.21 -4.85 14.44
C ARG A 23 8.90 -5.85 13.53
N ARG A 24 8.39 -7.09 13.46
CA ARG A 24 8.92 -8.11 12.56
C ARG A 24 8.79 -7.68 11.09
N ALA A 25 7.64 -7.15 10.69
CA ALA A 25 7.43 -6.65 9.35
C ALA A 25 8.36 -5.48 9.02
N ALA A 26 8.51 -4.51 9.93
CA ALA A 26 9.42 -3.38 9.78
C ALA A 26 10.89 -3.84 9.62
N ALA A 27 11.33 -4.82 10.43
CA ALA A 27 12.68 -5.36 10.33
C ALA A 27 12.92 -6.12 9.01
N ALA A 28 11.92 -6.87 8.52
CA ALA A 28 11.99 -7.57 7.24
C ALA A 28 12.06 -6.57 6.08
N PHE A 29 11.21 -5.54 6.10
CA PHE A 29 11.21 -4.50 5.09
C PHE A 29 12.54 -3.70 5.07
N ALA A 30 13.05 -3.30 6.23
CA ALA A 30 14.34 -2.64 6.33
C ALA A 30 15.50 -3.51 5.80
N ARG A 31 15.40 -4.84 5.91
CA ARG A 31 16.36 -5.75 5.31
C ARG A 31 16.26 -5.75 3.78
N LEU A 32 15.05 -5.77 3.21
CA LEU A 32 14.82 -5.67 1.77
C LEU A 32 15.43 -4.39 1.19
N VAL A 33 15.20 -3.25 1.84
CA VAL A 33 15.78 -1.95 1.44
C VAL A 33 17.31 -2.01 1.45
N ARG A 34 17.94 -2.56 2.52
CA ARG A 34 19.40 -2.69 2.57
C ARG A 34 19.96 -3.61 1.49
N VAL A 35 19.26 -4.68 1.15
CA VAL A 35 19.65 -5.57 0.04
C VAL A 35 19.69 -4.78 -1.26
N MET A 36 18.64 -4.02 -1.57
CA MET A 36 18.58 -3.20 -2.78
C MET A 36 19.69 -2.14 -2.82
N GLN A 37 19.92 -1.42 -1.71
CA GLN A 37 21.02 -0.46 -1.59
C GLN A 37 22.39 -1.12 -1.86
N THR A 38 22.58 -2.35 -1.40
CA THR A 38 23.80 -3.11 -1.65
C THR A 38 23.95 -3.50 -3.11
N LEU A 39 22.88 -4.02 -3.73
CA LEU A 39 22.86 -4.41 -5.15
C LEU A 39 23.19 -3.22 -6.07
N ARG A 40 22.66 -2.04 -5.79
CA ARG A 40 22.91 -0.84 -6.58
C ARG A 40 24.13 -0.01 -6.14
N SER A 41 24.85 -0.42 -5.09
CA SER A 41 26.08 0.26 -4.68
C SER A 41 27.17 0.17 -5.77
N PRO A 42 28.22 1.04 -5.72
CA PRO A 42 29.31 1.01 -6.71
C PRO A 42 30.01 -0.34 -6.87
N ARG A 43 29.99 -1.19 -5.83
CA ARG A 43 30.52 -2.57 -5.86
C ARG A 43 29.44 -3.64 -5.89
N GLY A 44 28.19 -3.25 -6.14
CA GLY A 44 27.05 -4.15 -6.21
C GLY A 44 26.92 -4.88 -7.52
N CYS A 45 25.71 -5.31 -7.85
CA CYS A 45 25.43 -6.08 -9.06
C CYS A 45 25.45 -5.15 -10.29
N PRO A 46 26.25 -5.44 -11.32
CA PRO A 46 26.29 -4.64 -12.55
C PRO A 46 24.92 -4.53 -13.23
N TRP A 47 24.17 -5.62 -13.29
CA TRP A 47 22.84 -5.64 -13.90
C TRP A 47 21.85 -4.72 -13.18
N ASP A 48 21.77 -4.81 -11.82
CA ASP A 48 20.87 -3.96 -11.05
C ASP A 48 21.22 -2.47 -11.21
N ARG A 49 22.50 -2.15 -11.31
CA ARG A 49 22.97 -0.76 -11.46
C ARG A 49 22.59 -0.13 -12.78
N GLU A 50 22.49 -0.90 -13.84
CA GLU A 50 22.11 -0.42 -15.18
C GLU A 50 20.60 -0.21 -15.32
N GLN A 51 19.79 -0.74 -14.38
CA GLN A 51 18.35 -0.65 -14.48
C GLN A 51 17.85 0.77 -14.30
N THR A 52 16.82 1.09 -15.09
CA THR A 52 16.08 2.36 -15.07
C THR A 52 14.62 2.10 -14.75
N HIS A 53 13.86 3.16 -14.44
CA HIS A 53 12.41 3.04 -14.33
C HIS A 53 11.76 2.44 -15.58
N ALA A 54 12.29 2.72 -16.75
CA ALA A 54 11.76 2.23 -18.02
C ALA A 54 12.06 0.74 -18.23
N SER A 55 13.30 0.31 -17.95
CA SER A 55 13.68 -1.11 -18.12
C SER A 55 12.99 -2.05 -17.14
N LEU A 56 12.63 -1.56 -15.94
CA LEU A 56 11.94 -2.36 -14.91
C LEU A 56 10.42 -2.44 -15.11
N ARG A 57 9.82 -1.67 -16.01
CA ARG A 57 8.37 -1.74 -16.26
C ARG A 57 7.85 -3.13 -16.62
N PRO A 58 8.49 -3.90 -17.53
CA PRO A 58 8.07 -5.26 -17.81
C PRO A 58 8.11 -6.15 -16.58
N HIS A 59 9.17 -6.09 -15.78
CA HIS A 59 9.31 -6.90 -14.57
C HIS A 59 8.24 -6.61 -13.53
N LEU A 60 7.95 -5.32 -13.25
CA LEU A 60 6.85 -4.97 -12.33
C LEU A 60 5.50 -5.54 -12.79
N LEU A 61 5.26 -5.57 -14.11
CA LEU A 61 4.03 -6.13 -14.66
C LEU A 61 4.01 -7.65 -14.53
N GLU A 62 5.13 -8.33 -14.81
CA GLU A 62 5.32 -9.76 -14.68
C GLU A 62 5.04 -10.22 -13.25
N GLU A 63 5.74 -9.67 -12.24
CA GLU A 63 5.51 -10.00 -10.83
C GLU A 63 4.06 -9.76 -10.38
N THR A 64 3.43 -8.71 -10.93
CA THR A 64 2.02 -8.44 -10.65
C THR A 64 1.12 -9.53 -11.20
N TYR A 65 1.38 -10.04 -12.40
CA TYR A 65 0.60 -11.13 -12.99
C TYR A 65 0.84 -12.47 -12.28
N GLU A 66 2.06 -12.77 -11.86
CA GLU A 66 2.38 -13.98 -11.10
C GLU A 66 1.66 -13.97 -9.74
N ALA A 67 1.64 -12.83 -9.05
CA ALA A 67 0.85 -12.67 -7.84
C ALA A 67 -0.65 -12.87 -8.08
N ILE A 68 -1.21 -12.34 -9.18
CA ILE A 68 -2.62 -12.52 -9.55
C ILE A 68 -2.91 -13.98 -9.86
N GLU A 69 -2.08 -14.65 -10.65
CA GLU A 69 -2.24 -16.05 -10.99
C GLU A 69 -2.20 -16.96 -9.75
N THR A 70 -1.31 -16.66 -8.81
CA THR A 70 -1.22 -17.36 -7.53
C THR A 70 -2.48 -17.19 -6.69
N ILE A 71 -3.08 -15.98 -6.69
CA ILE A 71 -4.37 -15.71 -6.04
C ILE A 71 -5.49 -16.50 -6.72
N ASP A 72 -5.56 -16.49 -8.05
CA ASP A 72 -6.60 -17.16 -8.82
C ASP A 72 -6.56 -18.68 -8.63
N ARG A 73 -5.38 -19.25 -8.46
CA ARG A 73 -5.19 -20.66 -8.11
C ARG A 73 -5.46 -20.99 -6.65
N GLY A 74 -5.58 -19.98 -5.79
CA GLY A 74 -5.77 -20.15 -4.33
C GLY A 74 -4.52 -20.68 -3.63
N ASP A 75 -3.34 -20.54 -4.23
CA ASP A 75 -2.06 -21.02 -3.69
C ASP A 75 -1.52 -20.07 -2.62
N MET A 76 -2.00 -20.26 -1.38
CA MET A 76 -1.59 -19.45 -0.23
C MET A 76 -0.16 -19.77 0.25
N GLU A 77 0.46 -20.84 -0.22
CA GLU A 77 1.84 -21.20 0.11
C GLU A 77 2.84 -20.42 -0.77
N ALA A 78 2.59 -20.30 -2.06
CA ALA A 78 3.40 -19.52 -2.99
C ALA A 78 3.17 -18.00 -2.88
N LEU A 79 1.95 -17.55 -2.58
CA LEU A 79 1.58 -16.12 -2.57
C LEU A 79 2.52 -15.19 -1.77
N PRO A 80 3.12 -15.57 -0.63
CA PRO A 80 4.09 -14.70 0.05
C PRO A 80 5.35 -14.40 -0.76
N ALA A 81 5.80 -15.30 -1.63
CA ALA A 81 6.95 -15.06 -2.50
C ALA A 81 6.59 -14.02 -3.57
N GLU A 82 5.51 -14.22 -4.29
CA GLU A 82 5.06 -13.31 -5.35
C GLU A 82 4.78 -11.89 -4.84
N LEU A 83 4.13 -11.78 -3.67
CA LEU A 83 3.96 -10.48 -3.02
C LEU A 83 5.30 -9.86 -2.58
N GLY A 84 6.28 -10.68 -2.25
CA GLY A 84 7.65 -10.26 -1.95
C GLY A 84 8.32 -9.64 -3.18
N ASP A 85 8.13 -10.24 -4.35
CA ASP A 85 8.72 -9.79 -5.61
C ASP A 85 8.06 -8.50 -6.11
N VAL A 86 6.75 -8.36 -5.97
CA VAL A 86 6.07 -7.05 -6.19
C VAL A 86 6.62 -5.96 -5.25
N LEU A 87 6.82 -6.27 -3.96
CA LEU A 87 7.43 -5.32 -3.01
C LEU A 87 8.89 -4.99 -3.37
N PHE A 88 9.64 -5.97 -3.86
CA PHE A 88 11.00 -5.78 -4.35
C PHE A 88 11.03 -4.79 -5.51
N GLN A 89 10.13 -4.90 -6.49
CA GLN A 89 10.02 -3.94 -7.59
C GLN A 89 9.72 -2.52 -7.08
N CYS A 90 8.83 -2.38 -6.09
CA CYS A 90 8.54 -1.08 -5.48
C CYS A 90 9.80 -0.46 -4.82
N VAL A 91 10.57 -1.27 -4.10
CA VAL A 91 11.82 -0.82 -3.47
C VAL A 91 12.88 -0.48 -4.51
N PHE A 92 12.97 -1.23 -5.60
CA PHE A 92 13.89 -0.98 -6.69
C PHE A 92 13.63 0.38 -7.34
N HIS A 93 12.39 0.64 -7.73
CA HIS A 93 12.00 1.94 -8.27
C HIS A 93 12.30 3.11 -7.29
N ALA A 94 12.03 2.91 -6.00
CA ALA A 94 12.30 3.94 -5.00
C ALA A 94 13.81 4.17 -4.80
N GLN A 95 14.63 3.12 -4.91
CA GLN A 95 16.08 3.24 -4.84
C GLN A 95 16.63 4.05 -6.01
N ILE A 96 16.16 3.81 -7.25
CA ILE A 96 16.53 4.61 -8.43
C ILE A 96 16.16 6.08 -8.21
N ALA A 97 14.95 6.34 -7.71
CA ALA A 97 14.50 7.70 -7.45
C ALA A 97 15.34 8.41 -6.37
N ALA A 98 15.77 7.67 -5.34
CA ALA A 98 16.63 8.19 -4.28
C ALA A 98 18.03 8.53 -4.81
N GLU A 99 18.60 7.73 -5.69
CA GLU A 99 19.87 8.00 -6.37
C GLU A 99 19.80 9.27 -7.25
N ASP A 100 18.63 9.53 -7.86
CA ASP A 100 18.34 10.75 -8.59
C ASP A 100 17.97 11.96 -7.67
N GLY A 101 17.97 11.79 -6.35
CA GLY A 101 17.60 12.85 -5.40
C GLY A 101 16.13 13.27 -5.45
N ARG A 102 15.21 12.42 -5.92
CA ARG A 102 13.80 12.76 -6.15
C ARG A 102 12.93 12.43 -4.93
N PHE A 103 12.95 11.19 -4.44
CA PHE A 103 12.22 10.73 -3.26
C PHE A 103 12.80 9.41 -2.76
N GLU A 104 12.50 9.06 -1.50
CA GLU A 104 12.89 7.79 -0.89
C GLU A 104 11.70 6.85 -0.73
N ILE A 105 11.98 5.57 -0.47
CA ILE A 105 10.94 4.56 -0.22
C ILE A 105 10.03 4.95 0.95
N ALA A 106 10.54 5.68 1.94
CA ALA A 106 9.73 6.18 3.06
C ALA A 106 8.63 7.12 2.58
N ASP A 107 8.89 7.98 1.62
CA ASP A 107 7.91 8.91 1.05
C ASP A 107 6.77 8.16 0.35
N ALA A 108 7.12 7.12 -0.41
CA ALA A 108 6.14 6.26 -1.09
C ALA A 108 5.26 5.49 -0.08
N ILE A 109 5.88 4.96 0.99
CA ILE A 109 5.16 4.24 2.04
C ILE A 109 4.22 5.18 2.79
N GLU A 110 4.65 6.40 3.14
CA GLU A 110 3.83 7.34 3.88
C GLU A 110 2.69 7.95 3.07
N ALA A 111 2.81 8.00 1.76
CA ALA A 111 1.76 8.51 0.88
C ALA A 111 0.45 7.69 1.00
N SER A 112 0.55 6.35 1.04
CA SER A 112 -0.61 5.46 1.11
C SER A 112 -1.41 5.59 2.42
N PRO A 113 -0.82 5.49 3.63
CA PRO A 113 -1.55 5.70 4.89
C PRO A 113 -2.20 7.07 4.99
N ARG A 114 -1.55 8.14 4.54
CA ARG A 114 -2.13 9.49 4.52
C ARG A 114 -3.41 9.52 3.68
N ASN A 115 -3.39 8.93 2.50
CA ASN A 115 -4.55 8.85 1.62
C ASN A 115 -5.66 7.99 2.23
N LEU A 116 -5.32 6.81 2.78
CA LEU A 116 -6.28 5.91 3.41
C LEU A 116 -6.96 6.56 4.61
N ILE A 117 -6.21 7.19 5.51
CA ILE A 117 -6.75 7.90 6.69
C ILE A 117 -7.73 8.98 6.25
N ARG A 118 -7.36 9.80 5.28
CA ARG A 118 -8.20 10.88 4.75
C ARG A 118 -9.49 10.37 4.08
N ARG A 119 -9.40 9.26 3.35
CA ARG A 119 -10.53 8.67 2.62
C ARG A 119 -11.39 7.73 3.45
N THR A 120 -11.00 7.44 4.70
CA THR A 120 -11.78 6.61 5.62
C THR A 120 -12.09 7.32 6.94
N PRO A 121 -12.72 8.52 6.91
CA PRO A 121 -13.02 9.30 8.11
C PRO A 121 -14.02 8.62 9.06
N HIS A 122 -14.74 7.60 8.57
CA HIS A 122 -15.59 6.73 9.40
C HIS A 122 -14.79 5.73 10.26
N VAL A 123 -13.47 5.61 10.03
CA VAL A 123 -12.56 4.74 10.81
C VAL A 123 -11.54 5.54 11.57
N PHE A 124 -10.98 6.59 10.96
CA PHE A 124 -9.86 7.34 11.49
C PHE A 124 -10.21 8.82 11.71
N ARG A 125 -9.56 9.42 12.70
CA ARG A 125 -9.47 10.89 12.85
C ARG A 125 -8.43 11.43 11.86
N PRO A 126 -8.43 12.73 11.56
CA PRO A 126 -7.38 13.35 10.73
C PRO A 126 -5.96 13.11 11.27
N SER A 127 -5.81 12.94 12.59
CA SER A 127 -4.55 12.58 13.26
C SER A 127 -4.08 11.13 13.04
N GLY A 128 -4.82 10.32 12.26
CA GLY A 128 -4.54 8.90 12.06
C GLY A 128 -4.97 8.00 13.22
N ARG A 129 -5.46 8.57 14.33
CA ARG A 129 -5.97 7.76 15.46
C ARG A 129 -7.33 7.14 15.11
N PRO A 130 -7.55 5.85 15.41
CA PRO A 130 -8.85 5.23 15.21
C PRO A 130 -9.95 5.96 16.00
N LEU A 131 -11.14 6.05 15.42
CA LEU A 131 -12.32 6.50 16.10
C LEU A 131 -12.71 5.55 17.23
N THR A 132 -13.36 6.07 18.28
CA THR A 132 -14.01 5.27 19.31
C THR A 132 -15.17 4.46 18.69
N ARG A 133 -15.62 3.41 19.39
CA ARG A 133 -16.76 2.61 18.94
C ARG A 133 -18.03 3.44 18.75
N SER A 134 -18.30 4.34 19.69
CA SER A 134 -19.45 5.26 19.61
C SER A 134 -19.36 6.20 18.41
N ALA A 135 -18.20 6.80 18.17
CA ALA A 135 -17.99 7.68 17.03
C ALA A 135 -18.14 6.95 15.67
N ARG A 136 -17.68 5.70 15.58
CA ARG A 136 -17.91 4.87 14.37
C ARG A 136 -19.39 4.56 14.17
N GLN A 137 -20.13 4.27 15.25
CA GLN A 137 -21.56 4.05 15.17
C GLN A 137 -22.31 5.30 14.72
N ALA A 138 -21.89 6.46 15.19
CA ALA A 138 -22.48 7.75 14.82
C ALA A 138 -22.20 8.18 13.38
N SER A 139 -21.14 7.65 12.73
CA SER A 139 -20.84 7.99 11.33
C SER A 139 -21.92 7.51 10.34
N GLY A 140 -22.77 6.55 10.70
CA GLY A 140 -23.80 5.98 9.85
C GLY A 140 -23.26 5.05 8.71
N ILE A 141 -21.96 5.06 8.45
CA ILE A 141 -21.33 4.26 7.40
C ILE A 141 -21.17 2.81 7.88
N ARG A 142 -22.01 1.91 7.37
CA ARG A 142 -22.07 0.49 7.83
C ARG A 142 -22.02 -0.52 6.71
N THR A 143 -22.15 -0.10 5.45
CA THR A 143 -22.16 -1.00 4.31
C THR A 143 -20.98 -0.73 3.37
N PRO A 144 -20.48 -1.74 2.65
CA PRO A 144 -19.45 -1.54 1.64
C PRO A 144 -19.82 -0.49 0.59
N THR A 145 -21.07 -0.44 0.17
CA THR A 145 -21.59 0.55 -0.78
C THR A 145 -21.45 1.97 -0.23
N ALA A 146 -21.90 2.24 1.00
CA ALA A 146 -21.77 3.55 1.63
C ALA A 146 -20.29 3.97 1.78
N VAL A 147 -19.38 3.02 2.03
CA VAL A 147 -17.94 3.30 2.06
C VAL A 147 -17.44 3.70 0.67
N LYS A 148 -17.84 2.99 -0.38
CA LYS A 148 -17.45 3.30 -1.77
C LYS A 148 -17.95 4.68 -2.18
N GLU A 149 -19.20 5.00 -1.93
CA GLU A 149 -19.79 6.32 -2.21
C GLU A 149 -19.04 7.44 -1.49
N GLN A 150 -18.77 7.28 -0.18
CA GLN A 150 -17.99 8.25 0.59
C GLN A 150 -16.58 8.45 0.00
N TRP A 151 -15.94 7.35 -0.42
CA TRP A 151 -14.61 7.39 -1.03
C TRP A 151 -14.60 8.18 -2.33
N GLU A 152 -15.58 7.95 -3.21
CA GLU A 152 -15.69 8.67 -4.50
C GLU A 152 -15.96 10.17 -4.27
N VAL A 153 -16.82 10.53 -3.32
CA VAL A 153 -17.04 11.94 -2.96
C VAL A 153 -15.75 12.62 -2.51
N ILE A 154 -14.95 11.94 -1.68
CA ILE A 154 -13.68 12.49 -1.19
C ILE A 154 -12.67 12.60 -2.33
N LYS A 155 -12.54 11.58 -3.18
CA LYS A 155 -11.67 11.64 -4.38
C LYS A 155 -12.04 12.79 -5.31
N ALA A 156 -13.33 12.98 -5.55
CA ALA A 156 -13.82 14.08 -6.39
C ALA A 156 -13.43 15.45 -5.83
N LYS A 157 -13.55 15.66 -4.51
CA LYS A 157 -13.11 16.89 -3.84
C LYS A 157 -11.60 17.11 -3.94
N GLU A 158 -10.80 16.06 -3.74
CA GLU A 158 -9.35 16.10 -3.89
C GLU A 158 -8.94 16.53 -5.32
N GLN A 159 -9.60 15.97 -6.32
CA GLN A 159 -9.35 16.30 -7.73
C GLN A 159 -9.72 17.74 -8.07
N ALA A 160 -10.85 18.21 -7.56
CA ALA A 160 -11.28 19.60 -7.75
C ALA A 160 -10.28 20.59 -7.12
N SER A 161 -9.77 20.28 -5.92
CA SER A 161 -8.78 21.12 -5.23
C SER A 161 -7.41 21.12 -5.91
N ALA A 162 -7.07 20.05 -6.64
CA ALA A 162 -5.79 19.95 -7.36
C ALA A 162 -5.81 20.66 -8.74
N GLY A 163 -6.88 21.36 -9.09
CA GLY A 163 -7.00 22.11 -10.37
C GLY A 163 -6.97 21.21 -11.61
N THR A 164 -7.17 19.92 -11.46
CA THR A 164 -7.01 18.94 -12.52
C THR A 164 -8.35 18.74 -13.24
N THR A 165 -8.45 19.18 -14.50
CA THR A 165 -9.63 19.03 -15.37
C THR A 165 -10.08 17.56 -15.43
N LYS A 166 -11.38 17.31 -15.25
CA LYS A 166 -11.98 15.98 -15.44
C LYS A 166 -11.79 15.54 -16.90
N ARG A 167 -10.86 14.65 -17.18
CA ARG A 167 -10.87 13.85 -18.41
C ARG A 167 -11.78 12.66 -18.16
N VAL A 168 -12.60 12.28 -19.12
CA VAL A 168 -13.57 11.16 -19.04
C VAL A 168 -12.85 9.84 -18.66
N LEU A 169 -11.61 9.65 -19.11
CA LEU A 169 -10.76 8.47 -18.84
C LEU A 169 -9.67 8.76 -17.80
N LYS A 170 -9.87 9.73 -16.91
CA LYS A 170 -8.87 10.09 -15.91
C LYS A 170 -8.82 9.03 -14.80
N GLY A 171 -7.64 8.50 -14.59
CA GLY A 171 -7.38 7.45 -13.60
C GLY A 171 -7.20 6.06 -14.22
N ILE A 172 -7.48 5.90 -15.51
CA ILE A 172 -7.20 4.66 -16.23
C ILE A 172 -5.84 4.81 -16.93
N PRO A 173 -4.80 4.06 -16.52
CA PRO A 173 -3.49 4.14 -17.15
C PRO A 173 -3.56 3.78 -18.63
N THR A 174 -2.87 4.53 -19.49
CA THR A 174 -2.80 4.23 -20.94
C THR A 174 -2.09 2.92 -21.22
N SER A 175 -1.22 2.47 -20.32
CA SER A 175 -0.50 1.20 -20.37
C SER A 175 -1.32 -0.01 -19.89
N MET A 176 -2.56 0.23 -19.35
CA MET A 176 -3.45 -0.86 -18.94
C MET A 176 -3.91 -1.67 -20.15
N PRO A 177 -3.95 -3.03 -20.08
CA PRO A 177 -4.48 -3.87 -21.15
C PRO A 177 -5.89 -3.46 -21.57
N SER A 178 -6.18 -3.54 -22.86
CA SER A 178 -7.41 -3.00 -23.47
C SER A 178 -8.70 -3.54 -22.84
N LEU A 179 -8.73 -4.83 -22.49
CA LEU A 179 -9.91 -5.44 -21.84
C LEU A 179 -10.12 -4.90 -20.42
N GLN A 180 -9.08 -4.73 -19.64
CA GLN A 180 -9.19 -4.14 -18.30
C GLN A 180 -9.59 -2.66 -18.39
N ARG A 181 -9.08 -1.92 -19.39
CA ARG A 181 -9.49 -0.53 -19.62
C ARG A 181 -10.97 -0.43 -19.96
N ALA A 182 -11.50 -1.36 -20.76
CA ALA A 182 -12.91 -1.39 -21.11
C ALA A 182 -13.83 -1.67 -19.92
N HIS A 183 -13.36 -2.42 -18.92
CA HIS A 183 -14.12 -2.72 -17.70
C HIS A 183 -14.19 -1.53 -16.72
N GLU A 184 -13.27 -0.58 -16.81
CA GLU A 184 -13.20 0.62 -15.95
C GLU A 184 -13.97 1.83 -16.53
N ILE A 185 -14.51 1.72 -17.76
CA ILE A 185 -15.31 2.74 -18.42
C ILE A 185 -16.79 2.50 -18.13
#